data_8213685af5763c4039eba4f181b367cc
#
_entry.id   8213685af5763c4039eba4f181b367cc
#
_cell.length_a   1.000
_cell.length_b   1.000
_cell.length_c   1.000
_cell.angle_alpha   90.00
_cell.angle_beta   90.00
_cell.angle_gamma   90.00
#
_symmetry.space_group_name_H-M   'P 1'
#
loop_
_entity.id
_entity.type
_entity.pdbx_description
1 polymer ?
#
loop_
_entity_poly.entity_id
_entity_poly.type
_entity_poly.pdbx_seq_one_letter_code
_entity_poly.pdbx_strand_id
1 'polypeptide(L)'
;MAVIGPAADTVSYGDYTETRGRKGGVSVLEGIRAAVSPETEVLYERGCNFLGQALHPFDPSMLRDENGESGLTGHYYNGPVPQGEPVQVRTDRTVNFNWIFALPHPALDANCFSVVWTGSVVMPRTMDGCIGLSTQDSMRLYVDDNLLIDGWGKDKSADQALDFHFEAGRTYNISIEFVNDRRGDRVIFGYSAGRDNFPAAVLAARKADVAILCMGDNEETSGENFDRTDLNLPGRQLELVQAVYATGTPVVLVLQSGRPVTANWENDHLPAILEAWFPVAQGGTAKANS
;
A
#
# COMPACT_ATOMS: atom_id res chain seq x y z
N MET A 1 -15.18 -19.80 -12.64
CA MET A 1 -14.55 -19.63 -11.32
C MET A 1 -14.22 -18.16 -11.05
N ALA A 2 -14.06 -17.74 -9.77
CA ALA A 2 -13.59 -16.41 -9.41
C ALA A 2 -12.21 -16.51 -8.75
N VAL A 3 -11.26 -15.67 -9.15
CA VAL A 3 -9.93 -15.52 -8.53
C VAL A 3 -9.92 -14.14 -7.88
N ILE A 4 -9.76 -14.08 -6.57
CA ILE A 4 -9.99 -12.87 -5.79
C ILE A 4 -8.81 -12.66 -4.82
N GLY A 5 -8.43 -11.42 -4.62
CA GLY A 5 -7.46 -11.04 -3.58
C GLY A 5 -6.23 -10.29 -4.10
N PRO A 6 -5.52 -9.61 -3.19
CA PRO A 6 -4.36 -8.78 -3.55
C PRO A 6 -3.18 -9.59 -4.07
N ALA A 7 -3.06 -10.88 -3.68
CA ALA A 7 -1.98 -11.76 -4.11
C ALA A 7 -2.29 -12.54 -5.40
N ALA A 8 -3.49 -12.35 -6.00
CA ALA A 8 -3.91 -13.11 -7.18
C ALA A 8 -3.08 -12.77 -8.42
N ASP A 9 -2.87 -11.47 -8.69
CA ASP A 9 -2.17 -10.93 -9.86
C ASP A 9 -0.80 -10.32 -9.49
N THR A 10 -0.18 -10.89 -8.46
CA THR A 10 1.11 -10.43 -7.95
C THR A 10 2.09 -11.60 -7.92
N VAL A 11 3.34 -11.34 -8.33
CA VAL A 11 4.44 -12.30 -8.19
C VAL A 11 5.35 -11.81 -7.07
N SER A 12 5.30 -12.47 -5.92
CA SER A 12 6.11 -12.12 -4.74
C SER A 12 7.40 -12.96 -4.72
N TYR A 13 8.53 -12.25 -4.69
CA TYR A 13 9.86 -12.86 -4.69
C TYR A 13 10.52 -12.87 -3.29
N GLY A 14 10.01 -12.04 -2.37
CA GLY A 14 10.61 -11.79 -1.07
C GLY A 14 11.61 -10.64 -1.07
N ASP A 15 11.96 -10.19 0.14
CA ASP A 15 12.66 -8.93 0.36
C ASP A 15 14.10 -8.91 -0.17
N TYR A 16 14.85 -9.98 0.01
CA TYR A 16 16.29 -10.05 -0.31
C TYR A 16 16.61 -10.60 -1.69
N THR A 17 15.69 -10.48 -2.64
CA THR A 17 15.92 -10.93 -4.00
C THR A 17 16.41 -9.80 -4.91
N GLU A 18 17.34 -10.08 -5.82
CA GLU A 18 17.78 -9.12 -6.85
C GLU A 18 16.71 -8.82 -7.89
N THR A 19 15.55 -9.46 -7.77
CA THR A 19 14.46 -9.37 -8.75
C THR A 19 13.47 -8.24 -8.46
N ARG A 20 13.69 -7.44 -7.43
CA ARG A 20 12.88 -6.25 -7.15
C ARG A 20 12.74 -5.39 -8.42
N GLY A 21 11.50 -5.23 -8.87
CA GLY A 21 11.19 -4.47 -10.08
C GLY A 21 11.45 -5.19 -11.41
N ARG A 22 11.89 -6.45 -11.41
CA ARG A 22 11.93 -7.25 -12.64
C ARG A 22 10.50 -7.68 -13.02
N LYS A 23 10.13 -7.35 -14.24
CA LYS A 23 8.95 -7.92 -14.88
C LYS A 23 9.30 -9.35 -15.28
N GLY A 24 8.69 -10.32 -14.65
CA GLY A 24 8.90 -11.74 -14.96
C GLY A 24 8.28 -12.62 -13.90
N GLY A 25 7.81 -13.78 -14.30
CA GLY A 25 7.11 -14.72 -13.44
C GLY A 25 5.63 -14.84 -13.81
N VAL A 26 5.01 -15.86 -13.25
CA VAL A 26 3.62 -16.20 -13.50
C VAL A 26 2.82 -16.03 -12.21
N SER A 27 1.88 -15.10 -12.19
CA SER A 27 0.96 -14.91 -11.07
C SER A 27 -0.02 -16.09 -10.95
N VAL A 28 -0.68 -16.21 -9.80
CA VAL A 28 -1.71 -17.27 -9.63
C VAL A 28 -2.81 -17.12 -10.67
N LEU A 29 -3.26 -15.90 -10.94
CA LEU A 29 -4.28 -15.60 -11.94
C LEU A 29 -3.85 -16.02 -13.34
N GLU A 30 -2.62 -15.70 -13.73
CA GLU A 30 -2.08 -16.11 -15.05
C GLU A 30 -1.93 -17.62 -15.14
N GLY A 31 -1.42 -18.28 -14.10
CA GLY A 31 -1.29 -19.72 -14.04
C GLY A 31 -2.65 -20.44 -14.17
N ILE A 32 -3.66 -19.99 -13.43
CA ILE A 32 -5.02 -20.52 -13.51
C ILE A 32 -5.58 -20.33 -14.92
N ARG A 33 -5.49 -19.12 -15.48
CA ARG A 33 -5.98 -18.85 -16.84
C ARG A 33 -5.32 -19.73 -17.92
N ALA A 34 -4.05 -20.07 -17.71
CA ALA A 34 -3.32 -20.94 -18.63
C ALA A 34 -3.66 -22.44 -18.48
N ALA A 35 -4.09 -22.85 -17.28
CA ALA A 35 -4.33 -24.27 -16.97
C ALA A 35 -5.79 -24.71 -17.17
N VAL A 36 -6.75 -23.81 -17.07
CA VAL A 36 -8.17 -24.15 -17.20
C VAL A 36 -8.57 -24.33 -18.66
N SER A 37 -9.68 -25.05 -18.87
CA SER A 37 -10.30 -25.19 -20.21
C SER A 37 -10.65 -23.81 -20.80
N PRO A 38 -10.52 -23.60 -22.11
CA PRO A 38 -10.96 -22.37 -22.78
C PRO A 38 -12.44 -22.01 -22.56
N GLU A 39 -13.26 -22.98 -22.15
CA GLU A 39 -14.67 -22.79 -21.83
C GLU A 39 -14.88 -22.29 -20.40
N THR A 40 -13.84 -22.30 -19.57
CA THR A 40 -13.92 -21.86 -18.19
C THR A 40 -13.77 -20.33 -18.11
N GLU A 41 -14.84 -19.66 -17.71
CA GLU A 41 -14.76 -18.22 -17.40
C GLU A 41 -14.01 -17.99 -16.09
N VAL A 42 -12.96 -17.16 -16.14
CA VAL A 42 -12.15 -16.75 -14.97
C VAL A 42 -12.40 -15.29 -14.68
N LEU A 43 -13.26 -15.02 -13.72
CA LEU A 43 -13.52 -13.68 -13.17
C LEU A 43 -12.37 -13.29 -12.23
N TYR A 44 -11.94 -12.04 -12.31
CA TYR A 44 -10.89 -11.52 -11.40
C TYR A 44 -11.34 -10.24 -10.73
N GLU A 45 -11.14 -10.20 -9.42
CA GLU A 45 -11.31 -8.99 -8.61
C GLU A 45 -10.25 -8.93 -7.51
N ARG A 46 -9.58 -7.81 -7.38
CA ARG A 46 -8.60 -7.62 -6.32
C ARG A 46 -9.25 -7.60 -4.93
N GLY A 47 -10.40 -6.97 -4.81
CA GLY A 47 -11.20 -6.86 -3.60
C GLY A 47 -10.61 -5.94 -2.53
N CYS A 48 -9.36 -6.12 -2.14
CA CYS A 48 -8.63 -5.26 -1.20
C CYS A 48 -7.14 -5.16 -1.54
N ASN A 49 -6.41 -4.33 -0.82
CA ASN A 49 -4.95 -4.25 -0.86
C ASN A 49 -4.32 -5.07 0.27
N PHE A 50 -2.98 -5.26 0.24
CA PHE A 50 -2.27 -6.02 1.27
C PHE A 50 -2.32 -5.35 2.66
N LEU A 51 -2.05 -4.05 2.73
CA LEU A 51 -2.08 -3.25 3.97
C LEU A 51 -3.33 -2.37 4.12
N GLY A 52 -4.45 -2.75 3.50
CA GLY A 52 -5.57 -1.84 3.36
C GLY A 52 -5.31 -0.89 2.20
N GLN A 53 -5.16 0.40 2.46
CA GLN A 53 -4.94 1.37 1.38
C GLN A 53 -3.45 1.69 1.24
N ALA A 54 -2.70 0.84 0.50
CA ALA A 54 -1.31 1.14 0.18
C ALA A 54 -1.22 2.49 -0.57
N LEU A 55 -0.46 3.41 0.00
CA LEU A 55 -0.22 4.72 -0.60
C LEU A 55 0.88 4.61 -1.64
N HIS A 56 0.56 4.99 -2.88
CA HIS A 56 1.55 5.22 -3.92
C HIS A 56 1.98 6.68 -3.88
N PRO A 57 3.28 6.98 -3.86
CA PRO A 57 3.76 8.36 -3.93
C PRO A 57 3.13 9.09 -5.12
N PHE A 58 2.76 10.34 -4.94
CA PHE A 58 2.34 11.16 -6.07
C PHE A 58 3.45 11.26 -7.12
N ASP A 59 3.12 11.04 -8.38
CA ASP A 59 4.04 11.28 -9.49
C ASP A 59 4.42 12.77 -9.53
N PRO A 60 5.69 13.12 -9.79
CA PRO A 60 6.13 14.51 -9.87
C PRO A 60 5.30 15.38 -10.81
N SER A 61 4.72 14.79 -11.88
CA SER A 61 3.85 15.52 -12.80
C SER A 61 2.52 16.00 -12.18
N MET A 62 2.12 15.38 -11.08
CA MET A 62 0.91 15.74 -10.31
C MET A 62 1.18 16.81 -9.25
N LEU A 63 2.45 17.08 -8.93
CA LEU A 63 2.85 18.01 -7.88
C LEU A 63 3.29 19.35 -8.46
N ARG A 64 3.01 20.43 -7.73
CA ARG A 64 3.52 21.79 -8.04
C ARG A 64 4.03 22.41 -6.75
N ASP A 65 5.27 22.89 -6.79
CA ASP A 65 5.85 23.70 -5.73
C ASP A 65 5.32 25.16 -5.76
N GLU A 66 5.81 25.99 -4.87
CA GLU A 66 5.41 27.40 -4.75
C GLU A 66 5.75 28.23 -6.02
N ASN A 67 6.67 27.75 -6.86
CA ASN A 67 7.06 28.39 -8.11
C ASN A 67 6.35 27.79 -9.34
N GLY A 68 5.50 26.76 -9.14
CA GLY A 68 4.81 26.04 -10.19
C GLY A 68 5.65 24.92 -10.85
N GLU A 69 6.85 24.65 -10.33
CA GLU A 69 7.69 23.54 -10.79
C GLU A 69 7.20 22.20 -10.26
N SER A 70 7.61 21.10 -10.91
CA SER A 70 7.20 19.75 -10.50
C SER A 70 7.82 19.35 -9.17
N GLY A 71 6.99 19.16 -8.15
CA GLY A 71 7.39 18.79 -6.79
C GLY A 71 6.66 19.58 -5.72
N LEU A 72 7.15 19.51 -4.48
CA LEU A 72 6.73 20.35 -3.36
C LEU A 72 7.94 21.10 -2.80
N THR A 73 7.75 22.32 -2.31
CA THR A 73 8.79 23.07 -1.58
C THR A 73 8.97 22.47 -0.20
N GLY A 74 10.16 21.93 0.08
CA GLY A 74 10.52 21.39 1.39
C GLY A 74 11.37 22.38 2.18
N HIS A 75 10.89 22.77 3.37
CA HIS A 75 11.59 23.59 4.35
C HIS A 75 12.08 22.69 5.48
N TYR A 76 13.40 22.59 5.65
CA TYR A 76 14.05 21.67 6.58
C TYR A 76 14.62 22.43 7.79
N TYR A 77 14.32 21.97 9.00
CA TYR A 77 14.71 22.61 10.25
C TYR A 77 15.39 21.62 11.20
N ASN A 78 16.33 22.09 12.01
CA ASN A 78 16.80 21.30 13.16
C ASN A 78 15.77 21.32 14.29
N GLY A 79 15.62 20.18 14.95
CA GLY A 79 14.70 20.01 16.09
C GLY A 79 13.28 19.59 15.72
N PRO A 80 12.43 19.35 16.75
CA PRO A 80 11.13 18.71 16.60
C PRO A 80 10.01 19.68 16.18
N VAL A 81 10.31 20.95 16.03
CA VAL A 81 9.32 21.99 15.66
C VAL A 81 9.89 22.82 14.52
N PRO A 82 9.17 22.99 13.41
CA PRO A 82 9.62 23.80 12.29
C PRO A 82 9.50 25.30 12.67
N GLN A 83 10.56 25.88 13.20
CA GLN A 83 10.61 27.29 13.63
C GLN A 83 11.96 27.93 13.32
N GLY A 84 11.96 29.26 13.13
CA GLY A 84 13.15 30.03 12.78
C GLY A 84 13.50 29.89 11.30
N GLU A 85 14.77 30.13 10.96
CA GLU A 85 15.25 30.00 9.59
C GLU A 85 15.49 28.53 9.24
N PRO A 86 14.99 28.04 8.09
CA PRO A 86 15.26 26.68 7.66
C PRO A 86 16.74 26.48 7.32
N VAL A 87 17.28 25.33 7.67
CA VAL A 87 18.66 24.91 7.31
C VAL A 87 18.78 24.73 5.79
N GLN A 88 17.69 24.31 5.15
CA GLN A 88 17.60 24.12 3.71
C GLN A 88 16.17 24.36 3.24
N VAL A 89 16.05 25.00 2.07
CA VAL A 89 14.83 25.05 1.26
C VAL A 89 15.15 24.46 -0.11
N ARG A 90 14.33 23.52 -0.58
CA ARG A 90 14.50 22.92 -1.90
C ARG A 90 13.16 22.40 -2.44
N THR A 91 13.10 22.18 -3.75
CA THR A 91 11.99 21.44 -4.37
C THR A 91 12.26 19.95 -4.28
N ASP A 92 11.40 19.22 -3.59
CA ASP A 92 11.39 17.76 -3.56
C ASP A 92 10.41 17.25 -4.62
N ARG A 93 10.91 16.52 -5.61
CA ARG A 93 10.09 16.05 -6.74
C ARG A 93 8.93 15.15 -6.32
N THR A 94 9.10 14.43 -5.21
CA THR A 94 8.08 13.61 -4.55
C THR A 94 8.44 13.50 -3.07
N VAL A 95 7.46 13.34 -2.21
CA VAL A 95 7.70 12.98 -0.81
C VAL A 95 7.67 11.46 -0.71
N ASN A 96 8.82 10.85 -0.93
CA ASN A 96 9.07 9.42 -0.80
C ASN A 96 10.53 9.24 -0.39
N PHE A 97 10.78 9.36 0.90
CA PHE A 97 12.13 9.34 1.45
C PHE A 97 12.33 8.16 2.40
N ASN A 98 13.56 7.70 2.43
CA ASN A 98 14.06 6.77 3.41
C ASN A 98 15.44 7.30 3.86
N TRP A 99 15.50 7.82 5.06
CA TRP A 99 16.71 8.46 5.60
C TRP A 99 17.54 7.55 6.50
N ILE A 100 17.39 6.23 6.37
CA ILE A 100 18.15 5.25 7.16
C ILE A 100 19.66 5.43 6.95
N PHE A 101 20.08 5.72 5.71
CA PHE A 101 21.50 5.75 5.34
C PHE A 101 22.04 7.15 5.02
N ALA A 102 21.17 8.12 4.76
CA ALA A 102 21.59 9.46 4.37
C ALA A 102 20.61 10.53 4.86
N LEU A 103 21.13 11.59 5.47
CA LEU A 103 20.34 12.75 5.83
C LEU A 103 19.95 13.58 4.60
N PRO A 104 18.83 14.30 4.66
CA PRO A 104 18.45 15.26 3.60
C PRO A 104 19.51 16.34 3.36
N HIS A 105 20.21 16.76 4.40
CA HIS A 105 21.28 17.75 4.36
C HIS A 105 22.30 17.51 5.48
N PRO A 106 23.62 17.70 5.24
CA PRO A 106 24.67 17.44 6.24
C PRO A 106 24.59 18.29 7.52
N ALA A 107 23.97 19.46 7.46
CA ALA A 107 23.81 20.34 8.62
C ALA A 107 22.57 20.06 9.47
N LEU A 108 21.76 19.06 9.10
CA LEU A 108 20.64 18.59 9.91
C LEU A 108 21.12 17.65 11.01
N ASP A 109 20.47 17.71 12.16
CA ASP A 109 20.69 16.74 13.23
C ASP A 109 20.08 15.39 12.83
N ALA A 110 20.90 14.36 12.76
CA ALA A 110 20.48 13.00 12.41
C ALA A 110 19.43 12.40 13.36
N ASN A 111 19.35 12.91 14.58
CA ASN A 111 18.46 12.36 15.60
C ASN A 111 17.13 13.10 15.70
N CYS A 112 17.11 14.37 15.26
CA CYS A 112 15.90 15.17 15.33
C CYS A 112 15.92 16.34 14.35
N PHE A 113 15.10 16.25 13.32
CA PHE A 113 14.83 17.37 12.40
C PHE A 113 13.36 17.38 12.02
N SER A 114 12.88 18.50 11.54
CA SER A 114 11.51 18.63 11.03
C SER A 114 11.50 19.17 9.61
N VAL A 115 10.43 18.86 8.89
CA VAL A 115 10.24 19.32 7.52
C VAL A 115 8.80 19.81 7.36
N VAL A 116 8.64 20.93 6.66
CA VAL A 116 7.36 21.37 6.14
C VAL A 116 7.42 21.34 4.62
N TRP A 117 6.56 20.53 3.99
CA TRP A 117 6.38 20.58 2.54
C TRP A 117 5.14 21.39 2.21
N THR A 118 5.26 22.29 1.26
CA THR A 118 4.16 23.12 0.76
C THR A 118 4.10 23.07 -0.76
N GLY A 119 2.90 23.26 -1.30
CA GLY A 119 2.65 23.25 -2.72
C GLY A 119 1.24 22.76 -3.06
N SER A 120 1.10 22.05 -4.17
CA SER A 120 -0.22 21.54 -4.54
C SER A 120 -0.17 20.21 -5.30
N VAL A 121 -1.33 19.53 -5.29
CA VAL A 121 -1.61 18.34 -6.10
C VAL A 121 -2.63 18.69 -7.17
N VAL A 122 -2.37 18.24 -8.41
CA VAL A 122 -3.33 18.35 -9.53
C VAL A 122 -3.50 16.96 -10.14
N MET A 123 -4.68 16.38 -10.02
CA MET A 123 -4.96 15.04 -10.55
C MET A 123 -5.30 15.07 -12.04
N PRO A 124 -4.75 14.14 -12.84
CA PRO A 124 -5.04 14.08 -14.28
C PRO A 124 -6.44 13.54 -14.61
N ARG A 125 -7.09 12.90 -13.66
CA ARG A 125 -8.42 12.30 -13.81
C ARG A 125 -9.23 12.38 -12.53
N THR A 126 -10.54 12.46 -12.66
CA THR A 126 -11.46 12.32 -11.52
C THR A 126 -11.45 10.87 -11.03
N MET A 127 -11.33 10.69 -9.72
CA MET A 127 -11.35 9.36 -9.09
C MET A 127 -11.72 9.43 -7.61
N ASP A 128 -12.40 8.40 -7.15
CA ASP A 128 -12.50 8.10 -5.73
C ASP A 128 -11.30 7.26 -5.32
N GLY A 129 -10.70 7.60 -4.20
CA GLY A 129 -9.53 6.93 -3.69
C GLY A 129 -9.24 7.36 -2.27
N CYS A 130 -7.97 7.40 -1.93
CA CYS A 130 -7.50 7.91 -0.65
C CYS A 130 -6.31 8.81 -0.85
N ILE A 131 -6.15 9.75 0.08
CA ILE A 131 -4.95 10.57 0.26
C ILE A 131 -4.38 10.30 1.63
N GLY A 132 -3.05 10.31 1.77
CA GLY A 132 -2.47 10.02 3.07
C GLY A 132 -0.97 10.17 3.18
N LEU A 133 -0.50 9.82 4.35
CA LEU A 133 0.90 9.79 4.76
C LEU A 133 1.26 8.43 5.34
N SER A 134 2.45 7.93 5.01
CA SER A 134 3.05 6.73 5.58
C SER A 134 4.38 7.10 6.23
N THR A 135 4.46 6.95 7.55
CA THR A 135 5.67 7.17 8.35
C THR A 135 5.52 6.53 9.72
N GLN A 136 6.64 6.26 10.39
CA GLN A 136 6.65 5.87 11.81
C GLN A 136 6.78 7.06 12.77
N ASP A 137 6.93 8.27 12.27
CA ASP A 137 7.15 9.50 13.02
C ASP A 137 5.95 10.45 13.02
N SER A 138 6.05 11.55 13.78
CA SER A 138 4.98 12.54 13.90
C SER A 138 4.71 13.24 12.58
N MET A 139 3.44 13.37 12.22
CA MET A 139 3.04 13.98 10.95
C MET A 139 1.69 14.66 11.03
N ARG A 140 1.49 15.64 10.15
CA ARG A 140 0.18 16.24 9.83
C ARG A 140 0.06 16.47 8.35
N LEU A 141 -1.16 16.29 7.83
CA LEU A 141 -1.51 16.63 6.46
C LEU A 141 -2.66 17.63 6.45
N TYR A 142 -2.43 18.73 5.77
CA TYR A 142 -3.45 19.73 5.48
C TYR A 142 -3.76 19.72 3.98
N VAL A 143 -5.03 19.79 3.64
CA VAL A 143 -5.52 19.95 2.26
C VAL A 143 -6.47 21.14 2.23
N ASP A 144 -6.20 22.12 1.36
CA ASP A 144 -6.95 23.38 1.28
C ASP A 144 -7.13 24.02 2.68
N ASP A 145 -6.03 24.13 3.45
CA ASP A 145 -5.93 24.64 4.81
C ASP A 145 -6.70 23.84 5.89
N ASN A 146 -7.36 22.75 5.53
CA ASN A 146 -8.04 21.88 6.48
C ASN A 146 -7.12 20.77 6.97
N LEU A 147 -6.99 20.61 8.29
CA LEU A 147 -6.27 19.49 8.89
C LEU A 147 -7.00 18.18 8.60
N LEU A 148 -6.41 17.37 7.72
CA LEU A 148 -6.99 16.11 7.28
C LEU A 148 -6.49 14.95 8.12
N ILE A 149 -5.18 14.91 8.40
CA ILE A 149 -4.53 13.89 9.22
C ILE A 149 -3.77 14.59 10.36
N ASP A 150 -4.03 14.18 11.60
CA ASP A 150 -3.29 14.59 12.78
C ASP A 150 -2.67 13.37 13.48
N GLY A 151 -1.46 13.04 13.09
CA GLY A 151 -0.61 12.01 13.70
C GLY A 151 0.45 12.54 14.64
N TRP A 152 0.35 13.81 15.09
CA TRP A 152 1.36 14.44 15.92
C TRP A 152 1.38 13.88 17.34
N GLY A 153 2.56 13.43 17.79
CA GLY A 153 2.80 12.98 19.16
C GLY A 153 2.03 11.72 19.59
N LYS A 154 1.34 11.03 18.69
CA LYS A 154 0.63 9.78 18.98
C LYS A 154 1.55 8.59 18.83
N ASP A 155 1.17 7.46 19.48
CA ASP A 155 1.83 6.17 19.26
C ASP A 155 1.77 5.82 17.77
N LYS A 156 2.94 5.75 17.23
CA LYS A 156 3.26 5.94 15.84
C LYS A 156 3.33 4.59 15.20
N SER A 157 2.34 4.26 14.49
CA SER A 157 2.45 3.23 13.48
C SER A 157 1.39 3.47 12.44
N ALA A 158 1.76 3.27 11.28
CA ALA A 158 0.90 3.01 10.18
C ALA A 158 0.58 4.18 9.26
N ASP A 159 0.41 3.77 8.06
CA ASP A 159 -0.19 4.51 6.98
C ASP A 159 -1.51 5.10 7.44
N GLN A 160 -1.60 6.40 7.49
CA GLN A 160 -2.85 7.10 7.71
C GLN A 160 -3.35 7.58 6.35
N ALA A 161 -4.40 6.94 5.88
CA ALA A 161 -5.05 7.27 4.63
C ALA A 161 -6.53 7.49 4.86
N LEU A 162 -7.07 8.54 4.26
CA LEU A 162 -8.48 8.89 4.34
C LEU A 162 -9.12 8.87 2.95
N ASP A 163 -10.36 8.43 2.90
CA ASP A 163 -11.17 8.50 1.69
C ASP A 163 -11.17 9.92 1.11
N PHE A 164 -10.87 10.05 -0.16
CA PHE A 164 -10.77 11.33 -0.83
C PHE A 164 -11.28 11.27 -2.27
N HIS A 165 -12.12 12.23 -2.63
CA HIS A 165 -12.58 12.40 -3.99
C HIS A 165 -11.70 13.40 -4.73
N PHE A 166 -10.97 12.92 -5.73
CA PHE A 166 -10.15 13.76 -6.60
C PHE A 166 -10.92 14.17 -7.84
N GLU A 167 -10.94 15.45 -8.14
CA GLU A 167 -11.51 16.01 -9.38
C GLU A 167 -10.38 16.30 -10.37
N ALA A 168 -10.56 15.91 -11.63
CA ALA A 168 -9.58 16.16 -12.69
C ALA A 168 -9.32 17.66 -12.88
N GLY A 169 -8.04 18.04 -12.88
CA GLY A 169 -7.61 19.42 -13.09
C GLY A 169 -7.84 20.38 -11.92
N ARG A 170 -8.50 19.93 -10.84
CA ARG A 170 -8.60 20.73 -9.63
C ARG A 170 -7.23 20.76 -8.91
N THR A 171 -6.87 21.95 -8.43
CA THR A 171 -5.69 22.16 -7.59
C THR A 171 -6.09 22.01 -6.13
N TYR A 172 -5.39 21.13 -5.41
CA TYR A 172 -5.51 20.93 -3.97
C TYR A 172 -4.26 21.47 -3.32
N ASN A 173 -4.38 22.52 -2.49
CA ASN A 173 -3.25 23.05 -1.76
C ASN A 173 -2.83 22.07 -0.65
N ILE A 174 -1.55 21.78 -0.58
CA ILE A 174 -0.99 20.78 0.34
C ILE A 174 -0.01 21.46 1.29
N SER A 175 -0.14 21.15 2.59
CA SER A 175 0.89 21.38 3.58
C SER A 175 1.08 20.11 4.41
N ILE A 176 2.33 19.68 4.56
CA ILE A 176 2.71 18.50 5.32
C ILE A 176 3.72 18.94 6.39
N GLU A 177 3.41 18.70 7.65
CA GLU A 177 4.36 18.82 8.76
C GLU A 177 4.85 17.42 9.13
N PHE A 178 6.16 17.26 9.24
CA PHE A 178 6.80 16.01 9.59
C PHE A 178 7.93 16.25 10.58
N VAL A 179 8.11 15.34 11.53
CA VAL A 179 9.24 15.32 12.45
C VAL A 179 9.91 13.96 12.39
N ASN A 180 11.19 13.94 12.06
CA ASN A 180 12.04 12.79 12.29
C ASN A 180 12.58 12.87 13.73
N ASP A 181 12.06 12.08 14.64
CA ASP A 181 12.51 11.99 16.02
C ASP A 181 13.28 10.68 16.31
N ARG A 182 13.52 9.89 15.30
CA ARG A 182 14.29 8.64 15.32
C ARG A 182 15.22 8.60 14.12
N ARG A 183 16.41 8.08 14.31
CA ARG A 183 17.36 7.95 13.22
C ARG A 183 16.82 6.96 12.19
N GLY A 184 16.59 7.42 10.98
CA GLY A 184 16.36 6.54 9.86
C GLY A 184 14.89 6.22 9.57
N ASP A 185 14.04 7.23 9.47
CA ASP A 185 12.65 6.99 9.12
C ASP A 185 12.34 7.11 7.62
N ARG A 186 11.23 6.49 7.26
CA ARG A 186 10.61 6.57 5.95
C ARG A 186 9.42 7.51 6.01
N VAL A 187 9.28 8.38 5.02
CA VAL A 187 8.07 9.18 4.83
C VAL A 187 7.59 9.10 3.40
N ILE A 188 6.29 8.83 3.22
CA ILE A 188 5.62 8.86 1.93
C ILE A 188 4.39 9.75 2.04
N PHE A 189 4.25 10.70 1.11
CA PHE A 189 3.00 11.36 0.81
C PHE A 189 2.44 10.77 -0.48
N GLY A 190 1.23 10.25 -0.40
CA GLY A 190 0.71 9.48 -1.52
C GLY A 190 -0.81 9.43 -1.59
N TYR A 191 -1.26 8.72 -2.60
CA TYR A 191 -2.66 8.40 -2.83
C TYR A 191 -2.81 6.91 -3.17
N SER A 192 -4.00 6.38 -3.00
CA SER A 192 -4.37 5.09 -3.59
C SER A 192 -5.50 5.27 -4.59
N ALA A 193 -5.39 4.57 -5.70
CA ALA A 193 -6.45 4.49 -6.69
C ALA A 193 -7.36 3.32 -6.35
N GLY A 194 -8.54 3.64 -5.86
CA GLY A 194 -9.59 2.65 -5.61
C GLY A 194 -9.69 2.26 -4.13
N ARG A 195 -10.93 2.29 -3.67
CA ARG A 195 -11.34 1.68 -2.42
C ARG A 195 -11.22 0.17 -2.53
N ASP A 196 -11.06 -0.50 -1.39
CA ASP A 196 -11.38 -1.91 -1.32
C ASP A 196 -12.75 -2.14 -1.98
N ASN A 197 -12.79 -2.97 -2.99
CA ASN A 197 -14.01 -3.21 -3.77
C ASN A 197 -14.63 -4.55 -3.41
N PHE A 198 -14.98 -4.73 -2.14
CA PHE A 198 -15.66 -5.93 -1.65
C PHE A 198 -16.95 -6.24 -2.44
N PRO A 199 -17.80 -5.26 -2.78
CA PRO A 199 -18.99 -5.53 -3.57
C PRO A 199 -18.71 -6.20 -4.92
N ALA A 200 -17.67 -5.78 -5.65
CA ALA A 200 -17.31 -6.41 -6.92
C ALA A 200 -16.76 -7.84 -6.73
N ALA A 201 -15.92 -8.04 -5.70
CA ALA A 201 -15.39 -9.35 -5.34
C ALA A 201 -16.51 -10.34 -4.93
N VAL A 202 -17.44 -9.88 -4.09
CA VAL A 202 -18.64 -10.65 -3.70
C VAL A 202 -19.52 -10.98 -4.91
N LEU A 203 -19.69 -10.04 -5.83
CA LEU A 203 -20.44 -10.28 -7.06
C LEU A 203 -19.77 -11.32 -7.97
N ALA A 204 -18.45 -11.25 -8.12
CA ALA A 204 -17.65 -12.22 -8.86
C ALA A 204 -17.79 -13.63 -8.23
N ALA A 205 -17.67 -13.72 -6.91
CA ALA A 205 -17.84 -14.97 -6.18
C ALA A 205 -19.23 -15.58 -6.40
N ARG A 206 -20.29 -14.78 -6.28
CA ARG A 206 -21.68 -15.25 -6.49
C ARG A 206 -21.97 -15.77 -7.90
N LYS A 207 -21.22 -15.33 -8.91
CA LYS A 207 -21.35 -15.78 -10.30
C LYS A 207 -20.53 -17.03 -10.59
N ALA A 208 -19.69 -17.47 -9.67
CA ALA A 208 -18.73 -18.54 -9.88
C ALA A 208 -19.14 -19.84 -9.16
N ASP A 209 -18.73 -20.96 -9.67
CA ASP A 209 -18.91 -22.28 -9.03
C ASP A 209 -17.91 -22.50 -7.90
N VAL A 210 -16.77 -21.79 -7.93
CA VAL A 210 -15.72 -21.79 -6.90
C VAL A 210 -15.01 -20.44 -6.87
N ALA A 211 -14.65 -19.99 -5.67
CA ALA A 211 -13.84 -18.80 -5.44
C ALA A 211 -12.46 -19.20 -4.91
N ILE A 212 -11.39 -18.77 -5.60
CA ILE A 212 -10.01 -18.95 -5.18
C ILE A 212 -9.56 -17.60 -4.60
N LEU A 213 -9.32 -17.57 -3.29
CA LEU A 213 -8.90 -16.37 -2.58
C LEU A 213 -7.39 -16.38 -2.40
N CYS A 214 -6.71 -15.41 -2.98
CA CYS A 214 -5.25 -15.26 -2.90
C CYS A 214 -4.91 -14.13 -1.94
N MET A 215 -4.50 -14.50 -0.72
CA MET A 215 -4.24 -13.61 0.40
C MET A 215 -2.79 -13.77 0.90
N GLY A 216 -2.36 -12.89 1.78
CA GLY A 216 -1.08 -13.01 2.47
C GLY A 216 -0.27 -11.71 2.54
N ASP A 217 1.02 -11.85 2.41
CA ASP A 217 2.01 -10.78 2.46
C ASP A 217 2.62 -10.48 1.07
N ASN A 218 3.29 -9.35 0.98
CA ASN A 218 4.16 -8.96 -0.12
C ASN A 218 5.41 -8.25 0.41
N GLU A 219 6.20 -7.65 -0.47
CA GLU A 219 7.41 -6.91 -0.11
C GLU A 219 7.12 -5.59 0.65
N GLU A 220 5.86 -5.15 0.72
CA GLU A 220 5.44 -3.98 1.50
C GLU A 220 5.05 -4.34 2.93
N THR A 221 4.79 -5.62 3.20
CA THR A 221 4.29 -6.12 4.49
C THR A 221 5.25 -7.08 5.19
N SER A 222 6.27 -7.58 4.49
CA SER A 222 7.21 -8.57 4.99
C SER A 222 8.62 -8.28 4.47
N GLY A 223 9.59 -8.14 5.36
CA GLY A 223 10.98 -7.85 5.06
C GLY A 223 11.72 -7.35 6.30
N GLU A 224 12.94 -6.89 6.11
CA GLU A 224 13.72 -6.24 7.15
C GLU A 224 13.06 -4.92 7.57
N ASN A 225 12.95 -4.70 8.87
CA ASN A 225 12.27 -3.56 9.50
C ASN A 225 10.73 -3.53 9.31
N PHE A 226 10.12 -4.63 8.86
CA PHE A 226 8.67 -4.79 8.81
C PHE A 226 8.20 -5.66 9.98
N ASP A 227 8.43 -5.19 11.20
CA ASP A 227 7.94 -5.87 12.41
C ASP A 227 6.42 -5.75 12.52
N ARG A 228 5.80 -6.82 13.02
CA ARG A 228 4.35 -6.88 13.22
C ARG A 228 4.03 -7.25 14.64
N THR A 229 2.98 -6.66 15.18
CA THR A 229 2.48 -6.94 16.54
C THR A 229 1.61 -8.18 16.61
N ASP A 230 1.14 -8.69 15.46
CA ASP A 230 0.34 -9.90 15.34
C ASP A 230 0.68 -10.68 14.06
N LEU A 231 0.17 -11.90 13.95
CA LEU A 231 0.38 -12.80 12.81
C LEU A 231 -0.87 -12.95 11.92
N ASN A 232 -1.90 -12.12 12.09
CA ASN A 232 -3.09 -12.18 11.27
C ASN A 232 -2.82 -11.71 9.83
N LEU A 233 -3.74 -11.99 8.93
CA LEU A 233 -3.71 -11.41 7.58
C LEU A 233 -3.69 -9.89 7.68
N PRO A 234 -2.78 -9.20 6.96
CA PRO A 234 -2.68 -7.75 7.04
C PRO A 234 -3.87 -7.05 6.40
N GLY A 235 -4.12 -5.80 6.82
CA GLY A 235 -5.18 -4.96 6.29
C GLY A 235 -6.57 -5.56 6.47
N ARG A 236 -7.38 -5.52 5.41
CA ARG A 236 -8.76 -5.98 5.43
C ARG A 236 -8.98 -7.34 4.74
N GLN A 237 -7.92 -8.12 4.59
CA GLN A 237 -7.97 -9.39 3.85
C GLN A 237 -8.92 -10.41 4.51
N LEU A 238 -8.89 -10.54 5.85
CA LEU A 238 -9.83 -11.42 6.55
C LEU A 238 -11.30 -10.99 6.35
N GLU A 239 -11.59 -9.69 6.37
CA GLU A 239 -12.94 -9.19 6.10
C GLU A 239 -13.39 -9.57 4.68
N LEU A 240 -12.49 -9.49 3.69
CA LEU A 240 -12.79 -9.91 2.32
C LEU A 240 -13.06 -11.41 2.24
N VAL A 241 -12.26 -12.25 2.91
CA VAL A 241 -12.47 -13.69 3.01
C VAL A 241 -13.87 -13.99 3.57
N GLN A 242 -14.23 -13.35 4.67
CA GLN A 242 -15.53 -13.50 5.32
C GLN A 242 -16.69 -13.04 4.42
N ALA A 243 -16.51 -11.92 3.70
CA ALA A 243 -17.52 -11.40 2.78
C ALA A 243 -17.76 -12.36 1.60
N VAL A 244 -16.70 -12.97 1.06
CA VAL A 244 -16.81 -13.97 -0.01
C VAL A 244 -17.41 -15.27 0.53
N TYR A 245 -16.96 -15.76 1.68
CA TYR A 245 -17.55 -16.96 2.33
C TYR A 245 -19.05 -16.82 2.55
N ALA A 246 -19.51 -15.64 2.95
CA ALA A 246 -20.93 -15.36 3.15
C ALA A 246 -21.79 -15.45 1.87
N THR A 247 -21.19 -15.56 0.69
CA THR A 247 -21.93 -15.81 -0.57
C THR A 247 -22.44 -17.23 -0.68
N GLY A 248 -21.88 -18.19 0.07
CA GLY A 248 -22.14 -19.62 -0.05
C GLY A 248 -21.39 -20.31 -1.18
N THR A 249 -20.60 -19.58 -1.98
CA THR A 249 -19.72 -20.15 -3.00
C THR A 249 -18.59 -20.93 -2.33
N PRO A 250 -18.27 -22.15 -2.74
CA PRO A 250 -17.11 -22.89 -2.23
C PRO A 250 -15.83 -22.08 -2.36
N VAL A 251 -15.03 -22.00 -1.27
CA VAL A 251 -13.82 -21.18 -1.19
C VAL A 251 -12.59 -22.06 -1.05
N VAL A 252 -11.56 -21.78 -1.86
CA VAL A 252 -10.19 -22.26 -1.65
C VAL A 252 -9.33 -21.04 -1.29
N LEU A 253 -8.69 -21.07 -0.13
CA LEU A 253 -7.76 -20.02 0.28
C LEU A 253 -6.34 -20.40 -0.09
N VAL A 254 -5.65 -19.52 -0.82
CA VAL A 254 -4.22 -19.61 -1.14
C VAL A 254 -3.50 -18.53 -0.37
N LEU A 255 -2.70 -18.95 0.61
CA LEU A 255 -1.86 -18.05 1.41
C LEU A 255 -0.48 -17.91 0.76
N GLN A 256 -0.06 -16.67 0.53
CA GLN A 256 1.28 -16.33 0.04
C GLN A 256 1.94 -15.43 1.07
N SER A 257 2.93 -15.96 1.79
CA SER A 257 3.51 -15.22 2.90
C SER A 257 5.00 -15.51 3.06
N GLY A 258 5.74 -14.53 3.62
CA GLY A 258 7.14 -14.70 4.03
C GLY A 258 7.28 -15.06 5.50
N ARG A 259 6.17 -15.23 6.22
CA ARG A 259 6.10 -15.54 7.64
C ARG A 259 4.88 -16.41 7.96
N PRO A 260 4.84 -17.07 9.14
CA PRO A 260 3.61 -17.74 9.59
C PRO A 260 2.43 -16.76 9.64
N VAL A 261 1.28 -17.21 9.17
CA VAL A 261 0.02 -16.46 9.23
C VAL A 261 -0.96 -17.20 10.15
N THR A 262 -1.59 -16.46 11.05
CA THR A 262 -2.68 -17.00 11.87
C THR A 262 -3.93 -17.12 11.01
N ALA A 263 -4.46 -18.32 10.85
CA ALA A 263 -5.62 -18.64 10.02
C ALA A 263 -6.70 -19.39 10.81
N ASN A 264 -6.99 -18.96 12.03
CA ASN A 264 -7.92 -19.66 12.92
C ASN A 264 -9.36 -19.66 12.37
N TRP A 265 -9.87 -18.49 11.99
CA TRP A 265 -11.22 -18.37 11.45
C TRP A 265 -11.33 -19.12 10.12
N GLU A 266 -10.34 -18.98 9.27
CA GLU A 266 -10.28 -19.61 7.94
C GLU A 266 -10.26 -21.14 8.07
N ASN A 267 -9.47 -21.68 9.00
CA ASN A 267 -9.40 -23.13 9.28
C ASN A 267 -10.73 -23.70 9.76
N ASP A 268 -11.49 -22.94 10.53
CA ASP A 268 -12.78 -23.40 11.06
C ASP A 268 -13.92 -23.30 10.03
N HIS A 269 -13.78 -22.50 8.97
CA HIS A 269 -14.87 -22.18 8.06
C HIS A 269 -14.63 -22.59 6.60
N LEU A 270 -13.38 -22.59 6.15
CA LEU A 270 -13.10 -22.85 4.74
C LEU A 270 -12.82 -24.32 4.47
N PRO A 271 -13.31 -24.84 3.34
CA PRO A 271 -13.13 -26.25 2.98
C PRO A 271 -11.70 -26.61 2.57
N ALA A 272 -10.90 -25.64 2.12
CA ALA A 272 -9.53 -25.86 1.71
C ALA A 272 -8.63 -24.62 1.91
N ILE A 273 -7.42 -24.85 2.42
CA ILE A 273 -6.37 -23.85 2.58
C ILE A 273 -5.09 -24.42 1.99
N LEU A 274 -4.44 -23.68 1.12
CA LEU A 274 -3.12 -23.96 0.56
C LEU A 274 -2.13 -22.92 1.03
N GLU A 275 -1.14 -23.32 1.83
CA GLU A 275 0.01 -22.47 2.14
C GLU A 275 1.06 -22.60 1.04
N ALA A 276 1.40 -21.49 0.42
CA ALA A 276 2.25 -21.47 -0.76
C ALA A 276 3.55 -20.70 -0.56
N TRP A 277 3.74 -20.08 0.60
CA TRP A 277 4.86 -19.17 0.88
C TRP A 277 5.02 -18.11 -0.21
N PHE A 278 6.19 -17.52 -0.36
CA PHE A 278 6.51 -16.69 -1.54
C PHE A 278 6.88 -17.61 -2.71
N PRO A 279 6.02 -17.72 -3.72
CA PRO A 279 6.11 -18.78 -4.72
C PRO A 279 7.07 -18.47 -5.88
N VAL A 280 7.67 -17.27 -5.86
CA VAL A 280 8.63 -16.77 -6.86
C VAL A 280 8.13 -16.86 -8.32
N ALA A 281 9.07 -16.93 -9.27
CA ALA A 281 8.78 -16.76 -10.71
C ALA A 281 7.78 -17.76 -11.31
N GLN A 282 7.71 -19.00 -10.84
CA GLN A 282 6.86 -20.06 -11.41
C GLN A 282 5.72 -20.48 -10.48
N GLY A 283 5.47 -19.69 -9.45
CA GLY A 283 4.45 -20.01 -8.46
C GLY A 283 3.05 -20.16 -9.00
N GLY A 284 2.66 -19.34 -9.97
CA GLY A 284 1.36 -19.43 -10.61
C GLY A 284 1.19 -20.73 -11.41
N THR A 285 2.23 -21.15 -12.15
CA THR A 285 2.21 -22.41 -12.90
C THR A 285 2.10 -23.62 -11.95
N ALA A 286 2.85 -23.63 -10.86
CA ALA A 286 2.81 -24.71 -9.88
C ALA A 286 1.43 -24.81 -9.20
N LYS A 287 0.89 -23.70 -8.73
CA LYS A 287 -0.42 -23.65 -8.04
C LYS A 287 -1.61 -24.01 -8.92
N ALA A 288 -1.55 -23.68 -10.21
CA ALA A 288 -2.63 -24.02 -11.14
C ALA A 288 -2.70 -25.54 -11.43
N ASN A 289 -1.63 -26.27 -11.15
CA ASN A 289 -1.53 -27.71 -11.33
C ASN A 289 -1.68 -28.50 -10.00
N SER A 290 -1.90 -27.82 -8.89
CA SER A 290 -2.15 -28.43 -7.57
C SER A 290 -3.63 -28.55 -7.28
#